data_24bd8a3c4d9e28f57ae1868b91475c62
#
_entry.id   24bd8a3c4d9e28f57ae1868b91475c62
#
_cell.length_a   1.000
_cell.length_b   1.000
_cell.length_c   1.000
_cell.angle_alpha   90.00
_cell.angle_beta   90.00
_cell.angle_gamma   90.00
#
_symmetry.space_group_name_H-M   'P 1'
#
loop_
_entity.id
_entity.type
_entity.pdbx_description
1 polymer ?
#
loop_
_entity_poly.entity_id
_entity_poly.type
_entity_poly.pdbx_seq_one_letter_code
_entity_poly.pdbx_strand_id
1 'polypeptide(L)'
;MDKELDRVPKILSANYNAELIQRLYEVGGGVAMDIIIFLCGEHSRNLFGEVWFSIEDFCKKMGYERTKLQRKLTPQQLLNLFGKQLPFYAHVSENGKEYIHPIETIFEAALYKLGRENIAYRTIKDGRTSYNFVQIINRFDIESDFSTKKGTKRLYNVQLNPVLRYQVQSYYNLIESKDYRILPDRKGYRLFYLELSKMICLIKFKAEQQASSTYTLTVDQLAVIFNVAIKENKDKKKKVTAILNTINNHLEYTKFEFQYIKGEGEQYAYTVLFTFNQDTLNYFNEQYKAIFIKRLEYQLFLLYLRCCRNISQEQMQQLGNSYEEAVKNVELYSRYLLWKDSQENKLEKEQTYRCVFFEIFGEYPETFGFKIPYQPDHLAGNKDK
;
A
#
# COMPACT_ATOMS: atom_id res chain seq x y z
N MET A 1 -3.99 17.64 13.69
CA MET A 1 -2.91 16.74 13.22
C MET A 1 -3.53 15.87 12.16
N ASP A 2 -3.14 16.07 10.92
CA ASP A 2 -3.71 15.33 9.81
C ASP A 2 -3.29 13.87 9.93
N LYS A 3 -4.29 12.99 10.04
CA LYS A 3 -4.10 11.55 10.04
C LYS A 3 -3.69 11.14 8.64
N GLU A 4 -2.48 10.62 8.51
CA GLU A 4 -1.93 10.25 7.22
C GLU A 4 -2.11 8.75 6.98
N LEU A 5 -3.04 8.41 6.08
CA LEU A 5 -3.25 7.04 5.64
C LEU A 5 -2.54 6.81 4.31
N ASP A 6 -1.77 5.75 4.26
CA ASP A 6 -1.16 5.28 3.03
C ASP A 6 -1.97 4.09 2.47
N ARG A 7 -2.00 3.99 1.13
CA ARG A 7 -2.65 2.90 0.40
C ARG A 7 -1.61 1.88 -0.03
N VAL A 8 -1.81 0.66 0.37
CA VAL A 8 -0.90 -0.44 0.03
C VAL A 8 -1.63 -1.46 -0.84
N PRO A 9 -1.11 -1.81 -2.03
CA PRO A 9 -1.73 -2.79 -2.90
C PRO A 9 -2.03 -4.11 -2.18
N LYS A 10 -3.23 -4.65 -2.33
CA LYS A 10 -3.61 -5.94 -1.73
C LYS A 10 -2.72 -7.09 -2.17
N ILE A 11 -2.14 -7.00 -3.36
CA ILE A 11 -1.21 -8.00 -3.89
C ILE A 11 0.03 -8.20 -3.00
N LEU A 12 0.48 -7.15 -2.28
CA LEU A 12 1.63 -7.24 -1.37
C LEU A 12 1.34 -8.09 -0.13
N SER A 13 0.08 -8.21 0.28
CA SER A 13 -0.35 -9.07 1.38
C SER A 13 -1.01 -10.38 0.91
N ALA A 14 -0.94 -10.68 -0.40
CA ALA A 14 -1.46 -11.92 -0.93
C ALA A 14 -0.58 -13.11 -0.53
N ASN A 15 -1.21 -14.21 -0.11
CA ASN A 15 -0.49 -15.39 0.40
C ASN A 15 0.54 -15.97 -0.60
N TYR A 16 0.24 -15.90 -1.92
CA TYR A 16 1.15 -16.37 -2.97
C TYR A 16 2.38 -15.48 -3.18
N ASN A 17 2.44 -14.31 -2.54
CA ASN A 17 3.61 -13.42 -2.51
C ASN A 17 4.34 -13.43 -1.16
N ALA A 18 3.91 -14.23 -0.18
CA ALA A 18 4.47 -14.20 1.17
C ALA A 18 6.00 -14.44 1.21
N GLU A 19 6.49 -15.40 0.42
CA GLU A 19 7.93 -15.68 0.34
C GLU A 19 8.73 -14.53 -0.28
N LEU A 20 8.19 -13.88 -1.32
CA LEU A 20 8.81 -12.70 -1.91
C LEU A 20 8.92 -11.56 -0.88
N ILE A 21 7.83 -11.29 -0.20
CA ILE A 21 7.78 -10.22 0.81
C ILE A 21 8.77 -10.51 1.94
N GLN A 22 8.87 -11.76 2.38
CA GLN A 22 9.87 -12.18 3.36
C GLN A 22 11.30 -11.96 2.85
N ARG A 23 11.60 -12.35 1.61
CA ARG A 23 12.92 -12.09 0.99
C ARG A 23 13.26 -10.60 0.92
N LEU A 24 12.30 -9.74 0.59
CA LEU A 24 12.52 -8.29 0.58
C LEU A 24 12.94 -7.77 1.96
N TYR A 25 12.36 -8.34 3.03
CA TYR A 25 12.78 -8.04 4.39
C TYR A 25 14.19 -8.53 4.72
N GLU A 26 14.54 -9.75 4.30
CA GLU A 26 15.85 -10.34 4.56
C GLU A 26 16.96 -9.62 3.80
N VAL A 27 16.71 -9.29 2.55
CA VAL A 27 17.69 -8.72 1.62
C VAL A 27 17.93 -7.22 1.82
N GLY A 28 16.95 -6.49 2.31
CA GLY A 28 16.98 -5.03 2.48
C GLY A 28 16.81 -4.53 3.92
N GLY A 29 16.66 -5.42 4.89
CA GLY A 29 16.49 -5.01 6.31
C GLY A 29 15.24 -4.17 6.57
N GLY A 30 14.14 -4.43 5.89
CA GLY A 30 12.93 -3.63 5.99
C GLY A 30 12.90 -2.40 5.08
N VAL A 31 14.06 -1.82 4.75
CA VAL A 31 14.15 -0.63 3.90
C VAL A 31 13.51 -0.85 2.52
N ALA A 32 13.67 -2.03 1.93
CA ALA A 32 13.10 -2.34 0.62
C ALA A 32 11.56 -2.31 0.65
N MET A 33 10.95 -2.87 1.69
CA MET A 33 9.49 -2.81 1.86
C MET A 33 9.02 -1.38 2.14
N ASP A 34 9.74 -0.65 2.96
CA ASP A 34 9.41 0.74 3.28
C ASP A 34 9.52 1.67 2.06
N ILE A 35 10.45 1.38 1.14
CA ILE A 35 10.51 2.06 -0.17
C ILE A 35 9.22 1.78 -0.97
N ILE A 36 8.76 0.54 -1.02
CA ILE A 36 7.52 0.20 -1.72
C ILE A 36 6.34 0.98 -1.11
N ILE A 37 6.20 0.99 0.21
CA ILE A 37 5.12 1.69 0.91
C ILE A 37 5.20 3.20 0.69
N PHE A 38 6.40 3.77 0.78
CA PHE A 38 6.63 5.18 0.48
C PHE A 38 6.18 5.52 -0.95
N LEU A 39 6.62 4.74 -1.94
CA LEU A 39 6.24 4.94 -3.34
C LEU A 39 4.74 4.77 -3.56
N CYS A 40 4.10 3.81 -2.90
CA CYS A 40 2.65 3.64 -2.95
C CYS A 40 1.93 4.88 -2.41
N GLY A 41 2.39 5.46 -1.31
CA GLY A 41 1.88 6.71 -0.75
C GLY A 41 2.05 7.88 -1.72
N GLU A 42 3.21 8.04 -2.33
CA GLU A 42 3.48 9.10 -3.31
C GLU A 42 2.65 8.90 -4.60
N HIS A 43 2.59 7.69 -5.15
CA HIS A 43 1.79 7.40 -6.34
C HIS A 43 0.27 7.53 -6.10
N SER A 44 -0.20 7.35 -4.88
CA SER A 44 -1.62 7.61 -4.56
C SER A 44 -1.98 9.09 -4.68
N ARG A 45 -1.01 9.99 -4.61
CA ARG A 45 -1.15 11.45 -4.69
C ARG A 45 -0.77 12.01 -6.07
N ASN A 46 0.05 11.28 -6.83
CA ASN A 46 0.57 11.73 -8.12
C ASN A 46 -0.01 10.91 -9.28
N LEU A 47 -0.85 11.54 -10.09
CA LEU A 47 -1.50 10.92 -11.24
C LEU A 47 -0.54 10.64 -12.41
N PHE A 48 0.60 11.33 -12.48
CA PHE A 48 1.52 11.24 -13.63
C PHE A 48 2.51 10.08 -13.53
N GLY A 49 2.53 9.36 -12.42
CA GLY A 49 3.29 8.13 -12.25
C GLY A 49 4.79 8.29 -12.06
N GLU A 50 5.34 9.50 -12.09
CA GLU A 50 6.72 9.81 -11.74
C GLU A 50 6.80 10.39 -10.34
N VAL A 51 7.72 9.85 -9.54
CA VAL A 51 7.94 10.30 -8.16
C VAL A 51 9.40 10.70 -8.02
N TRP A 52 9.64 12.00 -7.97
CA TRP A 52 10.94 12.58 -7.65
C TRP A 52 11.04 12.86 -6.15
N PHE A 53 12.06 12.34 -5.51
CA PHE A 53 12.28 12.55 -4.09
C PHE A 53 13.77 12.49 -3.73
N SER A 54 14.12 13.06 -2.61
CA SER A 54 15.44 12.92 -2.00
C SER A 54 15.42 11.85 -0.91
N ILE A 55 16.61 11.36 -0.52
CA ILE A 55 16.70 10.46 0.65
C ILE A 55 16.20 11.13 1.94
N GLU A 56 16.25 12.46 2.01
CA GLU A 56 15.72 13.23 3.15
C GLU A 56 14.21 13.11 3.24
N ASP A 57 13.52 13.22 2.09
CA ASP A 57 12.06 13.09 2.02
C ASP A 57 11.62 11.69 2.46
N PHE A 58 12.31 10.66 1.96
CA PHE A 58 12.08 9.29 2.38
C PHE A 58 12.32 9.11 3.89
N CYS A 59 13.47 9.56 4.40
CA CYS A 59 13.82 9.41 5.82
C CYS A 59 12.83 10.15 6.73
N LYS A 60 12.44 11.37 6.37
CA LYS A 60 11.45 12.16 7.11
C LYS A 60 10.09 11.45 7.15
N LYS A 61 9.66 10.90 6.02
CA LYS A 61 8.36 10.23 5.93
C LYS A 61 8.35 8.87 6.61
N MET A 62 9.43 8.08 6.49
CA MET A 62 9.50 6.70 6.97
C MET A 62 10.19 6.54 8.34
N GLY A 63 10.64 7.64 8.95
CA GLY A 63 11.24 7.64 10.29
C GLY A 63 12.66 7.06 10.34
N TYR A 64 13.43 7.17 9.26
CA TYR A 64 14.82 6.70 9.23
C TYR A 64 15.83 7.81 9.58
N GLU A 65 16.95 7.39 10.16
CA GLU A 65 18.14 8.24 10.28
C GLU A 65 18.85 8.29 8.93
N ARG A 66 18.99 9.50 8.39
CA ARG A 66 19.64 9.73 7.08
C ARG A 66 21.05 9.12 7.00
N THR A 67 21.85 9.28 8.05
CA THR A 67 23.23 8.78 8.12
C THR A 67 23.34 7.27 7.92
N LYS A 68 22.37 6.50 8.38
CA LYS A 68 22.34 5.04 8.19
C LYS A 68 22.14 4.65 6.73
N LEU A 69 21.22 5.32 6.05
CA LEU A 69 20.84 4.97 4.67
C LEU A 69 21.81 5.55 3.63
N GLN A 70 22.44 6.69 3.93
CA GLN A 70 23.48 7.28 3.10
C GLN A 70 24.88 6.66 3.28
N ARG A 71 25.01 5.73 4.24
CA ARG A 71 26.29 5.04 4.43
C ARG A 71 26.71 4.36 3.13
N LYS A 72 27.96 4.60 2.71
CA LYS A 72 28.53 3.98 1.53
C LYS A 72 28.64 2.47 1.70
N LEU A 73 28.40 1.76 0.63
CA LEU A 73 28.57 0.31 0.57
C LEU A 73 30.03 -0.06 0.71
N THR A 74 30.30 -1.10 1.49
CA THR A 74 31.63 -1.68 1.56
C THR A 74 31.94 -2.47 0.27
N PRO A 75 33.22 -2.68 -0.08
CA PRO A 75 33.61 -3.51 -1.24
C PRO A 75 32.94 -4.90 -1.21
N GLN A 76 32.81 -5.50 -0.03
CA GLN A 76 32.16 -6.80 0.13
C GLN A 76 30.63 -6.72 -0.14
N GLN A 77 29.97 -5.65 0.30
CA GLN A 77 28.53 -5.45 0.01
C GLN A 77 28.30 -5.21 -1.48
N LEU A 78 29.19 -4.48 -2.15
CA LEU A 78 29.16 -4.29 -3.58
C LEU A 78 29.37 -5.62 -4.32
N LEU A 79 30.35 -6.42 -3.88
CA LEU A 79 30.59 -7.75 -4.44
C LEU A 79 29.35 -8.65 -4.29
N ASN A 80 28.71 -8.65 -3.14
CA ASN A 80 27.49 -9.41 -2.90
C ASN A 80 26.30 -8.94 -3.76
N LEU A 81 26.24 -7.64 -4.05
CA LEU A 81 25.16 -7.04 -4.83
C LEU A 81 25.28 -7.34 -6.33
N PHE A 82 26.51 -7.27 -6.87
CA PHE A 82 26.75 -7.38 -8.31
C PHE A 82 27.43 -8.71 -8.72
N GLY A 83 27.84 -9.54 -7.76
CA GLY A 83 28.56 -10.79 -8.01
C GLY A 83 30.03 -10.56 -8.39
N LYS A 84 30.66 -11.59 -8.95
CA LYS A 84 32.09 -11.54 -9.32
C LYS A 84 32.41 -10.64 -10.52
N GLN A 85 31.42 -10.22 -11.27
CA GLN A 85 31.60 -9.28 -12.36
C GLN A 85 31.58 -7.85 -11.82
N LEU A 86 32.77 -7.35 -11.54
CA LEU A 86 32.99 -5.99 -11.06
C LEU A 86 33.68 -5.08 -12.12
N PRO A 87 33.29 -5.10 -13.40
CA PRO A 87 33.96 -4.23 -14.38
C PRO A 87 33.57 -2.76 -14.27
N PHE A 88 32.67 -2.41 -13.33
CA PHE A 88 32.06 -1.08 -13.29
C PHE A 88 32.73 -0.10 -12.32
N TYR A 89 33.78 -0.51 -11.60
CA TYR A 89 34.21 0.24 -10.41
C TYR A 89 35.31 1.25 -10.62
N ALA A 90 36.05 1.18 -11.68
CA ALA A 90 37.08 2.13 -11.93
C ALA A 90 37.20 2.37 -13.43
N HIS A 91 36.32 3.13 -13.97
CA HIS A 91 36.67 3.82 -15.20
C HIS A 91 37.44 5.07 -14.78
N VAL A 92 38.76 5.02 -14.91
CA VAL A 92 39.56 6.22 -14.93
C VAL A 92 39.15 6.98 -16.19
N SER A 93 38.59 8.18 -16.03
CA SER A 93 38.32 9.04 -17.18
C SER A 93 39.66 9.40 -17.85
N GLU A 94 39.62 9.74 -19.13
CA GLU A 94 40.77 10.30 -19.85
C GLU A 94 41.40 11.48 -19.12
N ASN A 95 40.73 12.09 -18.19
CA ASN A 95 41.15 13.22 -17.36
C ASN A 95 41.58 12.80 -15.93
N GLY A 96 41.78 11.50 -15.65
CA GLY A 96 42.23 11.02 -14.34
C GLY A 96 41.22 11.12 -13.21
N LYS A 97 39.94 11.41 -13.49
CA LYS A 97 38.86 11.41 -12.49
C LYS A 97 38.29 10.01 -12.35
N GLU A 98 38.24 9.50 -11.13
CA GLU A 98 37.52 8.26 -10.83
C GLU A 98 36.01 8.45 -11.10
N TYR A 99 35.45 7.58 -11.92
CA TYR A 99 34.03 7.50 -12.08
C TYR A 99 33.44 6.77 -10.88
N ILE A 100 32.53 7.43 -10.17
CA ILE A 100 31.84 6.86 -9.04
C ILE A 100 30.73 5.97 -9.59
N HIS A 101 30.62 4.73 -9.07
CA HIS A 101 29.52 3.83 -9.43
C HIS A 101 28.18 4.48 -9.07
N PRO A 102 27.13 4.39 -9.93
CA PRO A 102 25.84 5.02 -9.65
C PRO A 102 25.18 4.50 -8.36
N ILE A 103 25.48 3.26 -7.96
CA ILE A 103 24.97 2.66 -6.71
C ILE A 103 26.07 2.73 -5.65
N GLU A 104 25.97 3.68 -4.74
CA GLU A 104 26.99 3.92 -3.71
C GLU A 104 26.51 3.65 -2.29
N THR A 105 25.22 3.79 -2.05
CA THR A 105 24.66 3.82 -0.69
C THR A 105 23.77 2.61 -0.41
N ILE A 106 23.49 2.36 0.88
CA ILE A 106 22.56 1.31 1.30
C ILE A 106 21.17 1.53 0.71
N PHE A 107 20.72 2.79 0.62
CA PHE A 107 19.43 3.13 0.04
C PHE A 107 19.38 2.76 -1.46
N GLU A 108 20.39 3.14 -2.21
CA GLU A 108 20.49 2.84 -3.65
C GLU A 108 20.60 1.35 -3.92
N ALA A 109 21.31 0.62 -3.04
CA ALA A 109 21.36 -0.83 -3.11
C ALA A 109 19.97 -1.47 -2.91
N ALA A 110 19.16 -0.93 -2.01
CA ALA A 110 17.80 -1.40 -1.82
C ALA A 110 16.91 -1.11 -3.04
N LEU A 111 17.03 0.08 -3.65
CA LEU A 111 16.34 0.40 -4.92
C LEU A 111 16.76 -0.54 -6.05
N TYR A 112 18.05 -0.77 -6.21
CA TYR A 112 18.58 -1.66 -7.24
C TYR A 112 18.05 -3.09 -7.08
N LYS A 113 18.02 -3.60 -5.85
CA LYS A 113 17.46 -4.92 -5.55
C LYS A 113 15.96 -4.99 -5.89
N LEU A 114 15.19 -3.99 -5.49
CA LEU A 114 13.77 -3.90 -5.83
C LEU A 114 13.50 -3.88 -7.33
N GLY A 115 14.37 -3.22 -8.11
CA GLY A 115 14.27 -3.20 -9.57
C GLY A 115 14.52 -4.58 -10.23
N ARG A 116 15.05 -5.55 -9.48
CA ARG A 116 15.29 -6.93 -9.95
C ARG A 116 14.28 -7.94 -9.43
N GLU A 117 13.45 -7.57 -8.47
CA GLU A 117 12.45 -8.45 -7.87
C GLU A 117 11.14 -8.41 -8.65
N ASN A 118 10.54 -9.59 -8.80
CA ASN A 118 9.25 -9.76 -9.43
C ASN A 118 8.19 -10.08 -8.39
N ILE A 119 7.00 -9.53 -8.59
CA ILE A 119 5.81 -9.87 -7.82
C ILE A 119 4.84 -10.65 -8.70
N ALA A 120 4.24 -11.70 -8.15
CA ALA A 120 3.18 -12.44 -8.83
C ALA A 120 1.83 -11.73 -8.62
N TYR A 121 1.02 -11.66 -9.66
CA TYR A 121 -0.39 -11.32 -9.53
C TYR A 121 -1.27 -12.33 -10.24
N ARG A 122 -2.42 -12.61 -9.62
CA ARG A 122 -3.38 -13.57 -10.14
C ARG A 122 -4.46 -12.86 -10.94
N THR A 123 -4.74 -13.36 -12.11
CA THR A 123 -5.91 -12.97 -12.90
C THR A 123 -6.83 -14.18 -13.09
N ILE A 124 -8.13 -13.92 -13.04
CA ILE A 124 -9.15 -14.94 -13.34
C ILE A 124 -9.93 -14.43 -14.54
N LYS A 125 -9.90 -15.17 -15.61
CA LYS A 125 -10.64 -14.88 -16.84
C LYS A 125 -11.26 -16.17 -17.38
N ASP A 126 -12.55 -16.15 -17.68
CA ASP A 126 -13.29 -17.29 -18.25
C ASP A 126 -13.09 -18.60 -17.47
N GLY A 127 -13.11 -18.52 -16.13
CA GLY A 127 -12.90 -19.66 -15.23
C GLY A 127 -11.44 -20.16 -15.15
N ARG A 128 -10.51 -19.54 -15.88
CA ARG A 128 -9.08 -19.88 -15.84
C ARG A 128 -8.32 -18.95 -14.91
N THR A 129 -7.46 -19.54 -14.10
CA THR A 129 -6.54 -18.79 -13.24
C THR A 129 -5.17 -18.71 -13.88
N SER A 130 -4.64 -17.50 -14.01
CA SER A 130 -3.28 -17.22 -14.50
C SER A 130 -2.48 -16.46 -13.45
N TYR A 131 -1.20 -16.79 -13.33
CA TYR A 131 -0.24 -16.04 -12.51
C TYR A 131 0.71 -15.31 -13.44
N ASN A 132 0.81 -14.01 -13.27
CA ASN A 132 1.68 -13.14 -14.05
C ASN A 132 2.77 -12.60 -13.14
N PHE A 133 4.01 -12.56 -13.61
CA PHE A 133 5.15 -12.05 -12.85
C PHE A 133 5.60 -10.73 -13.47
N VAL A 134 5.62 -9.68 -12.64
CA VAL A 134 6.03 -8.34 -13.06
C VAL A 134 7.05 -7.77 -12.09
N GLN A 135 7.98 -6.98 -12.59
CA GLN A 135 8.93 -6.28 -11.74
C GLN A 135 8.20 -5.29 -10.81
N ILE A 136 8.71 -5.11 -9.60
CA ILE A 136 8.15 -4.15 -8.63
C ILE A 136 8.38 -2.72 -9.12
N ILE A 137 9.62 -2.41 -9.50
CA ILE A 137 10.03 -1.13 -10.06
C ILE A 137 10.18 -1.30 -11.57
N ASN A 138 9.46 -0.47 -12.33
CA ASN A 138 9.57 -0.44 -13.78
C ASN A 138 10.82 0.31 -14.26
N ARG A 139 11.12 1.44 -13.60
CA ARG A 139 12.27 2.29 -13.89
C ARG A 139 12.68 3.06 -12.66
N PHE A 140 13.98 3.29 -12.47
CA PHE A 140 14.46 4.30 -11.56
C PHE A 140 15.68 5.01 -12.15
N ASP A 141 15.76 6.31 -11.89
CA ASP A 141 16.83 7.20 -12.31
C ASP A 141 17.46 7.84 -11.07
N ILE A 142 18.75 8.10 -11.12
CA ILE A 142 19.48 8.80 -10.08
C ILE A 142 20.09 10.05 -10.72
N GLU A 143 19.66 11.21 -10.27
CA GLU A 143 20.26 12.48 -10.66
C GLU A 143 21.16 13.00 -9.55
N SER A 144 22.33 13.48 -9.93
CA SER A 144 23.30 14.06 -9.01
C SER A 144 23.54 15.52 -9.36
N ASP A 145 23.20 16.43 -8.45
CA ASP A 145 23.49 17.83 -8.59
C ASP A 145 24.87 18.12 -7.99
N PHE A 146 25.83 18.40 -8.86
CA PHE A 146 27.21 18.73 -8.49
C PHE A 146 27.41 20.24 -8.21
N SER A 147 26.36 21.05 -8.34
CA SER A 147 26.46 22.51 -8.25
C SER A 147 26.55 23.06 -6.82
N THR A 148 26.27 22.23 -5.82
CA THR A 148 26.21 22.70 -4.43
C THR A 148 27.55 22.55 -3.71
N LYS A 149 28.07 23.65 -3.13
CA LYS A 149 29.27 23.67 -2.27
C LYS A 149 29.15 22.78 -1.01
N LYS A 150 27.99 22.24 -0.69
CA LYS A 150 27.68 21.41 0.50
C LYS A 150 27.64 19.90 0.25
N GLY A 151 28.10 19.45 -0.91
CA GLY A 151 28.04 18.03 -1.30
C GLY A 151 26.95 17.76 -2.33
N THR A 152 27.08 16.62 -3.00
CA THR A 152 26.19 16.21 -4.07
C THR A 152 24.80 15.87 -3.51
N LYS A 153 23.77 16.62 -3.90
CA LYS A 153 22.39 16.24 -3.62
C LYS A 153 21.95 15.25 -4.69
N ARG A 154 21.52 14.07 -4.25
CA ARG A 154 20.96 13.06 -5.15
C ARG A 154 19.44 13.08 -5.09
N LEU A 155 18.81 13.09 -6.26
CA LEU A 155 17.39 12.95 -6.47
C LEU A 155 17.12 11.60 -7.14
N TYR A 156 16.04 10.99 -6.75
CA TYR A 156 15.60 9.69 -7.24
C TYR A 156 14.25 9.83 -7.91
N ASN A 157 14.16 9.35 -9.15
CA ASN A 157 12.89 9.18 -9.85
C ASN A 157 12.61 7.68 -9.92
N VAL A 158 11.54 7.24 -9.29
CA VAL A 158 11.21 5.82 -9.21
C VAL A 158 9.79 5.59 -9.68
N GLN A 159 9.64 4.71 -10.64
CA GLN A 159 8.36 4.33 -11.19
C GLN A 159 8.01 2.90 -10.75
N LEU A 160 6.93 2.76 -9.98
CA LEU A 160 6.33 1.46 -9.73
C LEU A 160 5.75 0.88 -11.03
N ASN A 161 5.73 -0.44 -11.11
CA ASN A 161 5.07 -1.13 -12.22
C ASN A 161 3.62 -0.65 -12.37
N PRO A 162 3.12 -0.48 -13.61
CA PRO A 162 1.74 -0.05 -13.87
C PRO A 162 0.68 -0.88 -13.13
N VAL A 163 0.89 -2.19 -12.98
CA VAL A 163 -0.03 -3.07 -12.22
C VAL A 163 -0.10 -2.65 -10.76
N LEU A 164 1.04 -2.37 -10.12
CA LEU A 164 1.07 -1.90 -8.73
C LEU A 164 0.46 -0.50 -8.61
N ARG A 165 0.76 0.40 -9.53
CA ARG A 165 0.15 1.75 -9.54
C ARG A 165 -1.37 1.69 -9.66
N TYR A 166 -1.88 0.86 -10.56
CA TYR A 166 -3.31 0.63 -10.68
C TYR A 166 -3.90 0.11 -9.36
N GLN A 167 -3.25 -0.85 -8.71
CA GLN A 167 -3.72 -1.41 -7.45
C GLN A 167 -3.66 -0.43 -6.29
N VAL A 168 -2.69 0.48 -6.22
CA VAL A 168 -2.67 1.57 -5.23
C VAL A 168 -3.92 2.44 -5.34
N GLN A 169 -4.45 2.60 -6.53
CA GLN A 169 -5.64 3.40 -6.77
C GLN A 169 -6.94 2.62 -6.59
N SER A 170 -6.94 1.32 -6.90
CA SER A 170 -8.13 0.52 -7.05
C SER A 170 -8.25 -0.62 -6.05
N TYR A 171 -7.17 -1.33 -5.78
CA TYR A 171 -7.14 -2.55 -4.98
C TYR A 171 -6.13 -2.45 -3.85
N TYR A 172 -6.51 -1.83 -2.74
CA TYR A 172 -5.59 -1.53 -1.65
C TYR A 172 -6.16 -1.86 -0.27
N ASN A 173 -5.25 -2.05 0.69
CA ASN A 173 -5.53 -1.97 2.11
C ASN A 173 -5.07 -0.59 2.60
N LEU A 174 -5.75 -0.04 3.60
CA LEU A 174 -5.33 1.18 4.28
C LEU A 174 -4.41 0.82 5.44
N ILE A 175 -3.29 1.51 5.52
CA ILE A 175 -2.41 1.49 6.68
C ILE A 175 -2.39 2.86 7.35
N GLU A 176 -2.36 2.87 8.66
CA GLU A 176 -2.13 4.10 9.42
C GLU A 176 -0.63 4.34 9.49
N SER A 177 -0.16 5.43 8.87
CA SER A 177 1.26 5.70 8.65
C SER A 177 2.03 5.92 9.96
N LYS A 178 1.38 6.45 11.00
CA LYS A 178 1.99 6.68 12.31
C LYS A 178 2.26 5.35 13.02
N ASP A 179 1.25 4.48 13.08
CA ASP A 179 1.37 3.14 13.65
C ASP A 179 2.43 2.30 12.91
N TYR A 180 2.43 2.38 11.57
CA TYR A 180 3.41 1.67 10.77
C TYR A 180 4.85 2.13 11.07
N ARG A 181 5.08 3.45 11.14
CA ARG A 181 6.40 4.04 11.34
C ARG A 181 6.98 3.82 12.73
N ILE A 182 6.13 3.77 13.77
CA ILE A 182 6.57 3.57 15.14
C ILE A 182 7.09 2.15 15.38
N LEU A 183 6.66 1.19 14.56
CA LEU A 183 7.12 -0.19 14.65
C LEU A 183 8.58 -0.31 14.20
N PRO A 184 9.43 -1.02 14.97
CA PRO A 184 10.77 -1.36 14.54
C PRO A 184 10.77 -2.08 13.19
N ASP A 185 11.75 -1.76 12.32
CA ASP A 185 11.92 -2.36 10.99
C ASP A 185 12.49 -3.79 11.01
N ARG A 186 12.61 -4.38 12.20
CA ARG A 186 13.19 -5.70 12.44
C ARG A 186 12.15 -6.71 12.89
N LYS A 187 12.48 -7.98 12.76
CA LYS A 187 11.67 -9.12 13.28
C LYS A 187 10.26 -9.20 12.71
N GLY A 188 10.05 -8.71 11.49
CA GLY A 188 8.76 -8.82 10.80
C GLY A 188 7.61 -7.99 11.39
N TYR A 189 7.88 -7.01 12.26
CA TYR A 189 6.81 -6.21 12.90
C TYR A 189 6.00 -5.43 11.88
N ARG A 190 6.69 -4.72 10.96
CA ARG A 190 6.04 -3.99 9.88
C ARG A 190 5.35 -4.91 8.88
N LEU A 191 5.92 -6.08 8.62
CA LEU A 191 5.27 -7.10 7.79
C LEU A 191 3.96 -7.59 8.42
N PHE A 192 3.95 -7.85 9.72
CA PHE A 192 2.74 -8.19 10.44
C PHE A 192 1.70 -7.06 10.42
N TYR A 193 2.14 -5.80 10.42
CA TYR A 193 1.22 -4.66 10.30
C TYR A 193 0.47 -4.66 8.95
N LEU A 194 1.10 -5.09 7.86
CA LEU A 194 0.41 -5.29 6.58
C LEU A 194 -0.66 -6.39 6.68
N GLU A 195 -0.39 -7.46 7.42
CA GLU A 195 -1.40 -8.49 7.72
C GLU A 195 -2.53 -7.92 8.60
N LEU A 196 -2.24 -7.09 9.60
CA LEU A 196 -3.27 -6.42 10.41
C LEU A 196 -4.19 -5.57 9.54
N SER A 197 -3.65 -4.77 8.62
CA SER A 197 -4.47 -3.95 7.73
C SER A 197 -5.35 -4.79 6.80
N LYS A 198 -4.86 -5.94 6.33
CA LYS A 198 -5.64 -6.93 5.59
C LYS A 198 -6.76 -7.52 6.44
N MET A 199 -6.45 -7.92 7.68
CA MET A 199 -7.44 -8.45 8.63
C MET A 199 -8.58 -7.46 8.87
N ILE A 200 -8.25 -6.19 9.16
CA ILE A 200 -9.22 -5.12 9.38
C ILE A 200 -10.12 -4.95 8.15
N CYS A 201 -9.53 -4.90 6.95
CA CYS A 201 -10.28 -4.80 5.71
C CYS A 201 -11.28 -5.96 5.53
N LEU A 202 -10.86 -7.20 5.84
CA LEU A 202 -11.71 -8.39 5.71
C LEU A 202 -12.79 -8.48 6.80
N ILE A 203 -12.45 -8.18 8.05
CA ILE A 203 -13.37 -8.23 9.19
C ILE A 203 -14.48 -7.19 9.03
N LYS A 204 -14.14 -5.98 8.60
CA LYS A 204 -15.08 -4.91 8.35
C LYS A 204 -16.27 -5.37 7.51
N PHE A 205 -16.00 -6.06 6.40
CA PHE A 205 -17.07 -6.53 5.52
C PHE A 205 -17.88 -7.67 6.11
N LYS A 206 -17.24 -8.56 6.89
CA LYS A 206 -17.93 -9.64 7.58
C LYS A 206 -18.83 -9.15 8.69
N ALA A 207 -18.44 -8.11 9.42
CA ALA A 207 -19.23 -7.54 10.51
C ALA A 207 -20.58 -6.98 10.03
N GLU A 208 -20.60 -6.34 8.85
CA GLU A 208 -21.84 -5.83 8.26
C GLU A 208 -22.80 -6.96 7.81
N GLN A 209 -22.28 -8.18 7.59
CA GLN A 209 -23.08 -9.39 7.27
C GLN A 209 -23.46 -10.22 8.50
N GLN A 210 -23.27 -9.71 9.72
CA GLN A 210 -23.37 -10.47 10.98
C GLN A 210 -22.41 -11.68 11.05
N ALA A 211 -21.43 -11.76 10.16
CA ALA A 211 -20.37 -12.75 10.22
C ALA A 211 -19.31 -12.32 11.23
N SER A 212 -18.57 -13.30 11.76
CA SER A 212 -17.56 -13.14 12.80
C SER A 212 -16.63 -11.94 12.57
N SER A 213 -16.53 -11.06 13.57
CA SER A 213 -15.54 -9.97 13.63
C SER A 213 -14.11 -10.46 13.95
N THR A 214 -13.79 -11.68 13.55
CA THR A 214 -12.54 -12.36 13.91
C THR A 214 -11.77 -12.81 12.68
N TYR A 215 -10.45 -12.88 12.82
CA TYR A 215 -9.53 -13.42 11.83
C TYR A 215 -8.57 -14.40 12.49
N THR A 216 -8.16 -15.44 11.77
CA THR A 216 -7.31 -16.49 12.32
C THR A 216 -6.01 -16.65 11.55
N LEU A 217 -4.89 -16.80 12.27
CA LEU A 217 -3.60 -17.25 11.74
C LEU A 217 -3.07 -18.38 12.61
N THR A 218 -2.35 -19.31 12.02
CA THR A 218 -1.63 -20.32 12.80
C THR A 218 -0.38 -19.72 13.44
N VAL A 219 0.08 -20.29 14.55
CA VAL A 219 1.35 -19.89 15.16
C VAL A 219 2.52 -20.09 14.18
N ASP A 220 2.44 -21.08 13.28
CA ASP A 220 3.46 -21.31 12.27
C ASP A 220 3.49 -20.19 11.22
N GLN A 221 2.34 -19.70 10.75
CA GLN A 221 2.27 -18.53 9.87
C GLN A 221 2.88 -17.30 10.53
N LEU A 222 2.55 -17.05 11.80
CA LEU A 222 3.12 -15.95 12.56
C LEU A 222 4.63 -16.12 12.79
N ALA A 223 5.09 -17.35 13.03
CA ALA A 223 6.50 -17.65 13.18
C ALA A 223 7.28 -17.35 11.89
N VAL A 224 6.71 -17.64 10.73
CA VAL A 224 7.29 -17.25 9.43
C VAL A 224 7.37 -15.73 9.31
N ILE A 225 6.27 -15.02 9.56
CA ILE A 225 6.23 -13.55 9.51
C ILE A 225 7.30 -12.92 10.42
N PHE A 226 7.45 -13.46 11.64
CA PHE A 226 8.38 -12.93 12.65
C PHE A 226 9.79 -13.51 12.56
N ASN A 227 10.06 -14.37 11.57
CA ASN A 227 11.32 -15.09 11.43
C ASN A 227 11.75 -15.81 12.74
N VAL A 228 10.82 -16.56 13.32
CA VAL A 228 11.03 -17.34 14.56
C VAL A 228 11.38 -18.78 14.21
N ALA A 229 12.67 -19.12 14.29
CA ALA A 229 13.19 -20.44 13.97
C ALA A 229 13.17 -21.44 15.16
N ILE A 230 12.07 -21.48 15.89
CA ILE A 230 11.87 -22.40 17.06
C ILE A 230 11.06 -23.60 16.60
N LYS A 231 11.54 -24.82 16.87
CA LYS A 231 10.87 -26.07 16.48
C LYS A 231 9.71 -26.42 17.41
N GLU A 232 9.91 -26.29 18.73
CA GLU A 232 8.91 -26.67 19.73
C GLU A 232 7.72 -25.68 19.73
N ASN A 233 6.52 -26.24 19.57
CA ASN A 233 5.29 -25.43 19.47
C ASN A 233 5.01 -24.58 20.72
N LYS A 234 5.35 -25.07 21.91
CA LYS A 234 5.18 -24.34 23.18
C LYS A 234 6.06 -23.08 23.23
N ASP A 235 7.34 -23.22 22.88
CA ASP A 235 8.31 -22.12 22.91
C ASP A 235 8.06 -21.14 21.75
N LYS A 236 7.68 -21.66 20.58
CA LYS A 236 7.24 -20.87 19.44
C LYS A 236 6.04 -19.98 19.83
N LYS A 237 5.00 -20.57 20.45
CA LYS A 237 3.85 -19.83 20.99
C LYS A 237 4.28 -18.73 21.97
N LYS A 238 5.13 -19.06 22.94
CA LYS A 238 5.64 -18.08 23.94
C LYS A 238 6.34 -16.92 23.25
N LYS A 239 7.19 -17.19 22.25
CA LYS A 239 7.91 -16.16 21.49
C LYS A 239 6.97 -15.29 20.68
N VAL A 240 6.03 -15.89 19.96
CA VAL A 240 5.01 -15.17 19.18
C VAL A 240 4.16 -14.28 20.09
N THR A 241 3.72 -14.80 21.26
CA THR A 241 2.98 -14.00 22.25
C THR A 241 3.74 -12.75 22.67
N ALA A 242 5.04 -12.90 23.00
CA ALA A 242 5.86 -11.75 23.40
C ALA A 242 5.98 -10.71 22.28
N ILE A 243 6.08 -11.14 21.01
CA ILE A 243 6.15 -10.25 19.87
C ILE A 243 4.80 -9.54 19.65
N LEU A 244 3.68 -10.27 19.65
CA LEU A 244 2.35 -9.68 19.49
C LEU A 244 2.04 -8.63 20.55
N ASN A 245 2.35 -8.91 21.82
CA ASN A 245 2.21 -7.94 22.90
C ASN A 245 3.10 -6.71 22.69
N THR A 246 4.34 -6.90 22.26
CA THR A 246 5.25 -5.79 21.96
C THR A 246 4.70 -4.91 20.85
N ILE A 247 4.22 -5.50 19.77
CA ILE A 247 3.60 -4.76 18.65
C ILE A 247 2.39 -3.99 19.17
N ASN A 248 1.45 -4.66 19.83
CA ASN A 248 0.22 -4.04 20.29
C ASN A 248 0.46 -2.87 21.26
N ASN A 249 1.53 -2.94 22.06
CA ASN A 249 1.92 -1.83 22.95
C ASN A 249 2.42 -0.60 22.19
N HIS A 250 3.00 -0.75 21.01
CA HIS A 250 3.46 0.36 20.19
C HIS A 250 2.32 1.02 19.40
N LEU A 251 1.31 0.26 19.02
CA LEU A 251 0.22 0.76 18.19
C LEU A 251 -0.69 1.73 18.97
N GLU A 252 -1.19 2.75 18.28
CA GLU A 252 -2.13 3.73 18.83
C GLU A 252 -3.53 3.53 18.26
N TYR A 253 -3.63 3.40 16.94
CA TYR A 253 -4.91 3.35 16.21
C TYR A 253 -5.34 1.93 15.83
N THR A 254 -4.38 1.00 15.69
CA THR A 254 -4.61 -0.35 15.17
C THR A 254 -4.51 -1.39 16.29
N LYS A 255 -5.14 -1.11 17.43
CA LYS A 255 -5.16 -2.02 18.58
C LYS A 255 -5.93 -3.29 18.27
N PHE A 256 -5.42 -4.42 18.74
CA PHE A 256 -6.03 -5.73 18.57
C PHE A 256 -5.96 -6.55 19.87
N GLU A 257 -6.86 -7.51 19.98
CA GLU A 257 -6.81 -8.57 20.99
C GLU A 257 -6.54 -9.89 20.29
N PHE A 258 -5.98 -10.86 21.00
CA PHE A 258 -5.75 -12.17 20.46
C PHE A 258 -5.91 -13.28 21.48
N GLN A 259 -6.43 -14.41 21.04
CA GLN A 259 -6.64 -15.60 21.84
C GLN A 259 -6.08 -16.83 21.10
N TYR A 260 -5.60 -17.80 21.87
CA TYR A 260 -5.13 -19.06 21.31
C TYR A 260 -6.24 -20.11 21.34
N ILE A 261 -6.53 -20.68 20.19
CA ILE A 261 -7.40 -21.84 20.05
C ILE A 261 -6.48 -23.05 19.84
N LYS A 262 -6.67 -24.09 20.64
CA LYS A 262 -5.97 -25.34 20.48
C LYS A 262 -6.62 -26.11 19.32
N GLY A 263 -5.82 -26.57 18.34
CA GLY A 263 -6.30 -27.43 17.27
C GLY A 263 -6.68 -28.81 17.79
N GLU A 264 -7.60 -29.46 17.13
CA GLU A 264 -7.92 -30.87 17.35
C GLU A 264 -6.88 -31.76 16.64
N GLY A 265 -6.32 -32.74 17.32
CA GLY A 265 -5.38 -33.70 16.75
C GLY A 265 -4.07 -33.88 17.54
N GLU A 266 -3.25 -34.87 17.16
CA GLU A 266 -1.99 -35.22 17.85
C GLU A 266 -0.89 -34.15 17.70
N GLN A 267 -0.93 -33.33 16.67
CA GLN A 267 -0.05 -32.19 16.53
C GLN A 267 -0.71 -30.97 17.17
N TYR A 268 -0.19 -30.51 18.30
CA TYR A 268 -0.61 -29.32 19.05
C TYR A 268 -0.35 -28.02 18.25
N ALA A 269 -0.99 -27.89 17.10
CA ALA A 269 -0.97 -26.63 16.35
C ALA A 269 -1.89 -25.62 17.04
N TYR A 270 -1.35 -24.47 17.40
CA TYR A 270 -2.14 -23.37 17.94
C TYR A 270 -2.57 -22.43 16.81
N THR A 271 -3.85 -22.13 16.78
CA THR A 271 -4.40 -21.06 15.97
C THR A 271 -4.60 -19.82 16.84
N VAL A 272 -4.23 -18.67 16.33
CA VAL A 272 -4.42 -17.36 16.97
C VAL A 272 -5.64 -16.72 16.36
N LEU A 273 -6.63 -16.42 17.19
CA LEU A 273 -7.83 -15.68 16.84
C LEU A 273 -7.56 -14.20 17.15
N PHE A 274 -7.65 -13.35 16.16
CA PHE A 274 -7.54 -11.89 16.29
C PHE A 274 -8.91 -11.25 16.32
N THR A 275 -9.09 -10.30 17.23
CA THR A 275 -10.26 -9.42 17.32
C THR A 275 -9.80 -7.97 17.40
N PHE A 276 -10.64 -7.07 16.92
CA PHE A 276 -10.38 -5.64 16.98
C PHE A 276 -11.49 -4.97 17.78
N ASN A 277 -11.14 -3.96 18.56
CA ASN A 277 -12.15 -3.17 19.24
C ASN A 277 -13.00 -2.38 18.23
N GLN A 278 -14.18 -2.00 18.63
CA GLN A 278 -15.13 -1.30 17.77
C GLN A 278 -14.58 0.06 17.32
N ASP A 279 -13.81 0.74 18.13
CA ASP A 279 -13.21 2.04 17.79
C ASP A 279 -12.21 1.92 16.64
N THR A 280 -11.35 0.89 16.66
CA THR A 280 -10.44 0.58 15.54
C THR A 280 -11.24 0.29 14.27
N LEU A 281 -12.26 -0.55 14.33
CA LEU A 281 -13.07 -0.90 13.16
C LEU A 281 -13.83 0.33 12.63
N ASN A 282 -14.40 1.14 13.50
CA ASN A 282 -15.10 2.38 13.13
C ASN A 282 -14.13 3.37 12.48
N TYR A 283 -12.94 3.56 13.05
CA TYR A 283 -11.93 4.43 12.48
C TYR A 283 -11.61 4.07 11.03
N PHE A 284 -11.25 2.82 10.76
CA PHE A 284 -10.94 2.38 9.40
C PHE A 284 -12.18 2.40 8.49
N ASN A 285 -13.36 2.09 9.03
CA ASN A 285 -14.62 2.15 8.29
C ASN A 285 -14.89 3.57 7.77
N GLU A 286 -14.76 4.57 8.63
CA GLU A 286 -14.95 5.97 8.24
C GLU A 286 -13.93 6.40 7.17
N GLN A 287 -12.68 5.95 7.28
CA GLN A 287 -11.65 6.28 6.30
C GLN A 287 -11.95 5.63 4.93
N TYR A 288 -12.36 4.35 4.90
CA TYR A 288 -12.77 3.70 3.66
C TYR A 288 -14.00 4.37 3.04
N LYS A 289 -14.99 4.74 3.85
CA LYS A 289 -16.17 5.48 3.39
C LYS A 289 -15.79 6.83 2.79
N ALA A 290 -14.94 7.60 3.45
CA ALA A 290 -14.49 8.90 2.95
C ALA A 290 -13.78 8.79 1.60
N ILE A 291 -12.88 7.80 1.45
CA ILE A 291 -12.19 7.55 0.19
C ILE A 291 -13.16 7.10 -0.91
N PHE A 292 -14.08 6.20 -0.56
CA PHE A 292 -15.12 5.72 -1.48
C PHE A 292 -15.97 6.86 -2.00
N ILE A 293 -16.45 7.74 -1.12
CA ILE A 293 -17.28 8.89 -1.49
C ILE A 293 -16.51 9.84 -2.39
N LYS A 294 -15.28 10.21 -2.02
CA LYS A 294 -14.46 11.10 -2.83
C LYS A 294 -14.25 10.53 -4.24
N ARG A 295 -14.03 9.24 -4.35
CA ARG A 295 -13.83 8.57 -5.63
C ARG A 295 -15.13 8.47 -6.43
N LEU A 296 -16.24 8.14 -5.78
CA LEU A 296 -17.55 8.10 -6.40
C LEU A 296 -17.95 9.47 -6.96
N GLU A 297 -17.78 10.53 -6.16
CA GLU A 297 -18.06 11.91 -6.61
C GLU A 297 -17.24 12.27 -7.85
N TYR A 298 -15.96 11.94 -7.86
CA TYR A 298 -15.10 12.18 -9.02
C TYR A 298 -15.58 11.41 -10.26
N GLN A 299 -15.91 10.14 -10.12
CA GLN A 299 -16.39 9.32 -11.25
C GLN A 299 -17.78 9.77 -11.75
N LEU A 300 -18.67 10.16 -10.85
CA LEU A 300 -19.96 10.74 -11.22
C LEU A 300 -19.80 12.09 -11.94
N PHE A 301 -18.83 12.90 -11.53
CA PHE A 301 -18.51 14.14 -12.21
C PHE A 301 -17.98 13.89 -13.64
N LEU A 302 -17.09 12.90 -13.83
CA LEU A 302 -16.62 12.50 -15.16
C LEU A 302 -17.77 11.99 -16.04
N LEU A 303 -18.70 11.23 -15.46
CA LEU A 303 -19.89 10.78 -16.16
C LEU A 303 -20.78 11.96 -16.59
N TYR A 304 -20.99 12.96 -15.72
CA TYR A 304 -21.68 14.19 -16.04
C TYR A 304 -21.03 14.94 -17.22
N LEU A 305 -19.72 15.10 -17.20
CA LEU A 305 -18.98 15.75 -18.27
C LEU A 305 -19.17 15.02 -19.62
N ARG A 306 -19.12 13.70 -19.59
CA ARG A 306 -19.34 12.85 -20.79
C ARG A 306 -20.77 12.97 -21.32
N CYS A 307 -21.77 12.82 -20.45
CA CYS A 307 -23.19 12.78 -20.85
C CYS A 307 -23.75 14.16 -21.22
N CYS A 308 -23.36 15.21 -20.49
CA CYS A 308 -23.98 16.53 -20.61
C CYS A 308 -23.10 17.57 -21.32
N ARG A 309 -21.80 17.30 -21.48
CA ARG A 309 -20.85 18.23 -22.09
C ARG A 309 -20.17 17.66 -23.34
N ASN A 310 -20.47 16.43 -23.72
CA ASN A 310 -19.86 15.72 -24.87
C ASN A 310 -18.32 15.77 -24.89
N ILE A 311 -17.70 15.75 -23.69
CA ILE A 311 -16.25 15.78 -23.55
C ILE A 311 -15.72 14.39 -23.92
N SER A 312 -14.77 14.30 -24.85
CA SER A 312 -14.16 13.05 -25.28
C SER A 312 -13.33 12.42 -24.16
N GLN A 313 -13.08 11.11 -24.26
CA GLN A 313 -12.27 10.39 -23.28
C GLN A 313 -10.82 10.92 -23.21
N GLU A 314 -10.27 11.36 -24.36
CA GLU A 314 -8.95 11.99 -24.43
C GLU A 314 -8.92 13.36 -23.71
N GLN A 315 -9.94 14.17 -23.90
CA GLN A 315 -10.09 15.44 -23.19
C GLN A 315 -10.29 15.22 -21.68
N MET A 316 -11.00 14.14 -21.28
CA MET A 316 -11.12 13.78 -19.87
C MET A 316 -9.79 13.35 -19.24
N GLN A 317 -8.90 12.68 -19.99
CA GLN A 317 -7.56 12.34 -19.52
C GLN A 317 -6.68 13.58 -19.32
N GLN A 318 -6.89 14.63 -20.13
CA GLN A 318 -6.18 15.91 -19.99
C GLN A 318 -6.70 16.75 -18.81
N LEU A 319 -7.95 16.50 -18.37
CA LEU A 319 -8.56 17.20 -17.25
C LEU A 319 -8.06 16.73 -15.86
N GLY A 320 -7.06 15.89 -15.77
CA GLY A 320 -6.38 15.25 -14.63
C GLY A 320 -6.78 15.65 -13.20
N ASN A 321 -6.73 16.92 -12.85
CA ASN A 321 -7.09 17.46 -11.54
C ASN A 321 -8.38 18.30 -11.57
N SER A 322 -9.19 18.15 -12.60
CA SER A 322 -10.31 19.03 -12.90
C SER A 322 -11.46 18.98 -11.89
N TYR A 323 -11.58 17.93 -11.08
CA TYR A 323 -12.63 17.89 -10.05
C TYR A 323 -12.43 18.98 -8.99
N GLU A 324 -11.21 19.15 -8.48
CA GLU A 324 -10.90 20.21 -7.52
C GLU A 324 -11.02 21.61 -8.13
N GLU A 325 -10.67 21.75 -9.40
CA GLU A 325 -10.88 23.00 -10.15
C GLU A 325 -12.36 23.22 -10.49
N ALA A 326 -13.07 22.17 -10.86
CA ALA A 326 -14.50 22.24 -11.16
C ALA A 326 -15.34 22.61 -9.95
N VAL A 327 -14.99 22.11 -8.77
CA VAL A 327 -15.66 22.48 -7.49
C VAL A 327 -15.47 23.97 -7.20
N LYS A 328 -14.37 24.59 -7.63
CA LYS A 328 -14.15 26.05 -7.54
C LYS A 328 -15.02 26.84 -8.53
N ASN A 329 -15.43 26.22 -9.63
CA ASN A 329 -16.36 26.81 -10.58
C ASN A 329 -17.82 26.56 -10.11
N VAL A 330 -18.36 27.55 -9.39
CA VAL A 330 -19.68 27.46 -8.74
C VAL A 330 -20.80 27.12 -9.74
N GLU A 331 -20.77 27.67 -10.94
CA GLU A 331 -21.81 27.41 -11.96
C GLU A 331 -21.75 25.96 -12.47
N LEU A 332 -20.56 25.48 -12.83
CA LEU A 332 -20.36 24.11 -13.31
C LEU A 332 -20.72 23.10 -12.23
N TYR A 333 -20.30 23.35 -11.00
CA TYR A 333 -20.56 22.48 -9.88
C TYR A 333 -22.04 22.43 -9.50
N SER A 334 -22.74 23.57 -9.51
CA SER A 334 -24.18 23.63 -9.28
C SER A 334 -24.96 22.83 -10.32
N ARG A 335 -24.57 22.93 -11.60
CA ARG A 335 -25.20 22.13 -12.68
C ARG A 335 -24.92 20.64 -12.52
N TYR A 336 -23.73 20.27 -12.08
CA TYR A 336 -23.39 18.88 -11.75
C TYR A 336 -24.28 18.34 -10.61
N LEU A 337 -24.47 19.13 -9.53
CA LEU A 337 -25.31 18.71 -8.42
C LEU A 337 -26.77 18.50 -8.85
N LEU A 338 -27.32 19.43 -9.66
CA LEU A 338 -28.67 19.26 -10.22
C LEU A 338 -28.79 17.99 -11.08
N TRP A 339 -27.81 17.73 -11.95
CA TRP A 339 -27.76 16.49 -12.73
C TRP A 339 -27.63 15.25 -11.83
N LYS A 340 -26.81 15.32 -10.80
CA LYS A 340 -26.62 14.22 -9.85
C LYS A 340 -27.91 13.84 -9.13
N ASP A 341 -28.72 14.82 -8.77
CA ASP A 341 -30.01 14.61 -8.10
C ASP A 341 -31.14 14.27 -9.09
N SER A 342 -30.95 14.47 -10.38
CA SER A 342 -31.94 14.15 -11.40
C SER A 342 -32.18 12.63 -11.53
N GLN A 343 -33.35 12.25 -12.06
CA GLN A 343 -33.63 10.86 -12.40
C GLN A 343 -32.93 10.40 -13.68
N GLU A 344 -32.45 11.35 -14.48
CA GLU A 344 -31.71 11.06 -15.71
C GLU A 344 -30.46 10.24 -15.43
N ASN A 345 -30.18 9.27 -16.29
CA ASN A 345 -29.02 8.38 -16.19
C ASN A 345 -28.91 7.60 -14.88
N LYS A 346 -30.06 7.25 -14.27
CA LYS A 346 -30.07 6.49 -13.01
C LYS A 346 -29.30 5.18 -13.12
N LEU A 347 -29.45 4.47 -14.24
CA LEU A 347 -28.78 3.18 -14.49
C LEU A 347 -27.26 3.36 -14.56
N GLU A 348 -26.78 4.38 -15.28
CA GLU A 348 -25.34 4.67 -15.39
C GLU A 348 -24.76 5.09 -14.05
N LYS A 349 -25.52 5.84 -13.23
CA LYS A 349 -25.07 6.20 -11.87
C LYS A 349 -24.96 4.97 -10.97
N GLU A 350 -25.91 4.06 -11.02
CA GLU A 350 -25.87 2.78 -10.29
C GLU A 350 -24.70 1.92 -10.75
N GLN A 351 -24.44 1.83 -12.04
CA GLN A 351 -23.30 1.11 -12.59
C GLN A 351 -21.97 1.73 -12.17
N THR A 352 -21.86 3.05 -12.19
CA THR A 352 -20.69 3.78 -11.70
C THR A 352 -20.42 3.47 -10.23
N TYR A 353 -21.47 3.49 -9.40
CA TYR A 353 -21.38 3.11 -7.99
C TYR A 353 -20.81 1.69 -7.83
N ARG A 354 -21.34 0.71 -8.56
CA ARG A 354 -20.88 -0.69 -8.51
C ARG A 354 -19.41 -0.83 -8.92
N CYS A 355 -19.01 -0.15 -9.98
CA CYS A 355 -17.61 -0.17 -10.46
C CYS A 355 -16.67 0.42 -9.40
N VAL A 356 -16.98 1.58 -8.84
CA VAL A 356 -16.16 2.23 -7.80
C VAL A 356 -16.08 1.37 -6.55
N PHE A 357 -17.20 0.75 -6.14
CA PHE A 357 -17.23 -0.15 -5.01
C PHE A 357 -16.33 -1.37 -5.26
N PHE A 358 -16.49 -2.02 -6.42
CA PHE A 358 -15.66 -3.16 -6.82
C PHE A 358 -14.17 -2.79 -6.86
N GLU A 359 -13.81 -1.63 -7.40
CA GLU A 359 -12.42 -1.18 -7.46
C GLU A 359 -11.76 -1.01 -6.09
N ILE A 360 -12.53 -0.58 -5.08
CA ILE A 360 -12.00 -0.34 -3.73
C ILE A 360 -11.99 -1.64 -2.91
N PHE A 361 -13.04 -2.44 -3.05
CA PHE A 361 -13.28 -3.57 -2.15
C PHE A 361 -12.97 -4.93 -2.79
N GLY A 362 -12.91 -5.00 -4.11
CA GLY A 362 -12.64 -6.23 -4.85
C GLY A 362 -13.84 -7.14 -5.03
N GLU A 363 -14.99 -6.73 -4.57
CA GLU A 363 -16.26 -7.45 -4.61
C GLU A 363 -17.39 -6.47 -4.94
N TYR A 364 -18.49 -6.96 -5.44
CA TYR A 364 -19.66 -6.11 -5.71
C TYR A 364 -20.46 -5.85 -4.43
N PRO A 365 -21.20 -4.70 -4.37
CA PRO A 365 -21.96 -4.33 -3.16
C PRO A 365 -22.93 -5.41 -2.68
N GLU A 366 -23.53 -6.16 -3.61
CA GLU A 366 -24.50 -7.20 -3.32
C GLU A 366 -23.90 -8.38 -2.54
N THR A 367 -22.61 -8.67 -2.77
CA THR A 367 -21.87 -9.72 -2.04
C THR A 367 -21.81 -9.41 -0.53
N PHE A 368 -21.89 -8.12 -0.18
CA PHE A 368 -21.92 -7.63 1.20
C PHE A 368 -23.34 -7.29 1.69
N GLY A 369 -24.38 -7.61 0.91
CA GLY A 369 -25.77 -7.34 1.27
C GLY A 369 -26.19 -5.88 1.09
N PHE A 370 -25.39 -5.02 0.44
CA PHE A 370 -25.76 -3.64 0.15
C PHE A 370 -26.77 -3.57 -0.98
N LYS A 371 -27.81 -2.76 -0.79
CA LYS A 371 -28.75 -2.40 -1.84
C LYS A 371 -28.20 -1.21 -2.64
N ILE A 372 -28.43 -1.23 -3.95
CA ILE A 372 -28.07 -0.12 -4.82
C ILE A 372 -29.29 0.77 -5.06
N PRO A 373 -29.14 2.11 -5.03
CA PRO A 373 -27.94 2.88 -4.72
C PRO A 373 -27.63 2.88 -3.22
N TYR A 374 -26.37 2.64 -2.87
CA TYR A 374 -25.90 2.79 -1.49
C TYR A 374 -25.78 4.27 -1.16
N GLN A 375 -26.57 4.75 -0.21
CA GLN A 375 -26.38 6.06 0.40
C GLN A 375 -25.69 5.85 1.74
N PRO A 376 -24.43 6.34 1.91
CA PRO A 376 -23.80 6.32 3.23
C PRO A 376 -24.62 7.12 4.23
N ASP A 377 -24.78 6.60 5.45
CA ASP A 377 -25.66 7.19 6.49
C ASP A 377 -25.39 8.68 6.76
N HIS A 378 -24.16 9.15 6.57
CA HIS A 378 -23.80 10.56 6.74
C HIS A 378 -24.29 11.49 5.61
N LEU A 379 -24.68 10.95 4.44
CA LEU A 379 -25.36 11.70 3.38
C LEU A 379 -26.89 11.67 3.56
N ALA A 380 -27.41 10.72 4.34
CA ALA A 380 -28.83 10.64 4.70
C ALA A 380 -29.22 11.61 5.84
N GLY A 381 -28.25 12.09 6.61
CA GLY A 381 -28.47 12.95 7.76
C GLY A 381 -28.51 14.43 7.44
N ASN A 382 -29.51 14.93 6.74
CA ASN A 382 -30.00 16.32 6.87
C ASN A 382 -31.31 16.54 6.09
N LYS A 383 -32.24 15.60 6.19
CA LYS A 383 -33.63 15.87 5.70
C LYS A 383 -34.61 16.24 6.81
N ASP A 384 -34.15 16.35 8.06
CA ASP A 384 -34.98 16.82 9.17
C ASP A 384 -34.28 17.99 9.88
N LYS A 385 -34.33 19.18 9.28
CA LYS A 385 -34.36 20.47 9.98
C LYS A 385 -34.99 21.54 9.11
#